data_fd448c318bef5c9a9e394a5020f4c876
#
_entry.id   fd448c318bef5c9a9e394a5020f4c876
#
_cell.length_a   1.000
_cell.length_b   1.000
_cell.length_c   1.000
_cell.angle_alpha   90.00
_cell.angle_beta   90.00
_cell.angle_gamma   90.00
#
_symmetry.space_group_name_H-M   'P 1'
#
loop_
_entity.id
_entity.type
_entity.pdbx_description
1 polymer ?
#
loop_
_entity_poly.entity_id
_entity_poly.type
_entity_poly.pdbx_seq_one_letter_code
_entity_poly.pdbx_strand_id
1 'polypeptide(L)'
;DNVTGACPEVLDAIIKANEGIAPPYGNDEISGVLQEKFSEIFEKDVIVYPTASGTASNALALSAISPSFGNIYCHKFSHINVDECGAPEFYTGGAKLVPLNGKDGKITVDELNDNIGGFGIVHHTQPSIVSITQATETGEVYTLDQIRNISEIAHKKKLKVHMDGARFANALVSLDVTPAEMTWKSGIDILSFGATTVSYTHLTLPTMWYV
;
A
#
# COMPACT_ATOMS: atom_id res chain seq x y z
N ASP A 1 -5.70 -8.09 13.33
CA ASP A 1 -5.18 -6.73 13.28
C ASP A 1 -5.99 -5.84 14.18
N ASN A 2 -6.55 -4.94 14.17
CA ASN A 2 -7.44 -4.00 14.85
C ASN A 2 -8.11 -4.51 16.15
N VAL A 3 -7.36 -5.13 17.05
CA VAL A 3 -7.90 -5.70 18.31
C VAL A 3 -7.35 -5.04 19.56
N THR A 4 -6.40 -4.11 19.42
CA THR A 4 -5.78 -3.41 20.55
C THR A 4 -6.23 -1.94 20.62
N GLY A 5 -6.17 -1.32 21.78
CA GLY A 5 -6.37 0.12 21.94
C GLY A 5 -5.20 0.94 21.36
N ALA A 6 -5.39 2.26 21.26
CA ALA A 6 -4.31 3.18 20.89
C ALA A 6 -3.23 3.23 21.97
N CYS A 7 -1.97 3.37 21.58
CA CYS A 7 -0.90 3.59 22.53
C CYS A 7 -1.03 4.97 23.22
N PRO A 8 -0.47 5.16 24.42
CA PRO A 8 -0.59 6.42 25.16
C PRO A 8 -0.12 7.63 24.37
N GLU A 9 0.98 7.51 23.62
CA GLU A 9 1.56 8.59 22.81
C GLU A 9 0.60 9.10 21.74
N VAL A 10 -0.17 8.20 21.12
CA VAL A 10 -1.20 8.57 20.12
C VAL A 10 -2.37 9.29 20.80
N LEU A 11 -2.82 8.78 21.98
CA LEU A 11 -3.89 9.43 22.74
C LEU A 11 -3.48 10.83 23.19
N ASP A 12 -2.26 11.00 23.70
CA ASP A 12 -1.74 12.30 24.14
C ASP A 12 -1.63 13.26 22.94
N ALA A 13 -1.19 12.79 21.78
CA ALA A 13 -1.12 13.59 20.57
C ALA A 13 -2.52 14.08 20.11
N ILE A 14 -3.53 13.23 20.21
CA ILE A 14 -4.92 13.59 19.87
C ILE A 14 -5.48 14.61 20.87
N ILE A 15 -5.27 14.41 22.16
CA ILE A 15 -5.70 15.36 23.20
C ILE A 15 -5.08 16.73 22.91
N LYS A 16 -3.79 16.77 22.66
CA LYS A 16 -3.07 18.01 22.34
C LYS A 16 -3.56 18.65 21.03
N ALA A 17 -3.83 17.88 19.99
CA ALA A 17 -4.33 18.38 18.72
C ALA A 17 -5.77 18.92 18.82
N ASN A 18 -6.54 18.50 19.82
CA ASN A 18 -7.90 18.95 20.07
C ASN A 18 -7.98 20.28 20.86
N GLU A 19 -6.85 20.87 21.23
CA GLU A 19 -6.80 22.15 21.93
C GLU A 19 -6.93 23.33 20.97
N GLY A 20 -7.76 24.31 21.36
CA GLY A 20 -7.87 25.58 20.62
C GLY A 20 -8.71 25.53 19.35
N ILE A 21 -8.34 26.32 18.37
CA ILE A 21 -9.03 26.46 17.06
C ILE A 21 -8.00 26.26 15.96
N ALA A 22 -8.33 25.44 14.99
CA ALA A 22 -7.48 25.19 13.81
C ALA A 22 -8.25 25.42 12.51
N PRO A 23 -7.62 25.92 11.43
CA PRO A 23 -8.23 26.02 10.12
C PRO A 23 -8.66 24.64 9.60
N PRO A 24 -9.82 24.53 8.91
CA PRO A 24 -10.30 23.28 8.35
C PRO A 24 -9.59 22.91 7.03
N TYR A 25 -9.92 21.73 6.51
CA TYR A 25 -9.51 21.22 5.18
C TYR A 25 -8.00 21.03 4.99
N GLY A 26 -7.29 20.60 6.04
CA GLY A 26 -5.86 20.35 5.97
C GLY A 26 -4.97 21.61 5.95
N ASN A 27 -5.54 22.77 6.29
CA ASN A 27 -4.79 24.02 6.42
C ASN A 27 -4.27 24.26 7.85
N ASP A 28 -4.42 23.29 8.73
CA ASP A 28 -3.87 23.32 10.09
C ASP A 28 -2.37 23.04 10.10
N GLU A 29 -1.70 23.44 11.17
CA GLU A 29 -0.25 23.30 11.32
C GLU A 29 0.21 21.82 11.29
N ILE A 30 -0.57 20.91 11.88
CA ILE A 30 -0.24 19.48 11.93
C ILE A 30 -0.27 18.88 10.52
N SER A 31 -1.31 19.18 9.76
CA SER A 31 -1.40 18.76 8.35
C SER A 31 -0.27 19.34 7.50
N GLY A 32 0.15 20.58 7.78
CA GLY A 32 1.22 21.26 7.06
C GLY A 32 2.60 20.58 7.20
N VAL A 33 2.92 20.07 8.39
CA VAL A 33 4.21 19.38 8.62
C VAL A 33 4.21 17.91 8.25
N LEU A 34 3.06 17.35 7.92
CA LEU A 34 2.90 15.93 7.66
C LEU A 34 3.74 15.46 6.47
N GLN A 35 3.68 16.20 5.37
CA GLN A 35 4.45 15.96 4.15
C GLN A 35 5.97 15.93 4.42
N GLU A 36 6.46 16.88 5.20
CA GLU A 36 7.87 16.98 5.59
C GLU A 36 8.31 15.79 6.44
N LYS A 37 7.50 15.44 7.45
CA LYS A 37 7.77 14.31 8.35
C LYS A 37 7.89 12.97 7.60
N PHE A 38 7.01 12.75 6.64
CA PHE A 38 7.10 11.52 5.86
C PHE A 38 8.24 11.54 4.85
N SER A 39 8.55 12.67 4.26
CA SER A 39 9.74 12.81 3.41
C SER A 39 11.02 12.51 4.19
N GLU A 40 11.09 12.93 5.46
CA GLU A 40 12.17 12.61 6.38
C GLU A 40 12.26 11.09 6.68
N ILE A 41 11.12 10.46 7.02
CA ILE A 41 11.04 9.03 7.34
C ILE A 41 11.41 8.15 6.13
N PHE A 42 10.95 8.52 4.95
CA PHE A 42 11.22 7.77 3.71
C PHE A 42 12.51 8.20 3.00
N GLU A 43 13.27 9.13 3.55
CA GLU A 43 14.54 9.62 2.98
C GLU A 43 14.39 10.12 1.52
N LYS A 44 13.23 10.69 1.18
CA LYS A 44 12.88 11.14 -0.16
C LYS A 44 11.66 12.05 -0.10
N ASP A 45 11.57 13.03 -1.00
CA ASP A 45 10.34 13.78 -1.17
C ASP A 45 9.19 12.84 -1.58
N VAL A 46 8.18 12.75 -0.73
CA VAL A 46 7.00 11.91 -0.93
C VAL A 46 5.74 12.77 -0.92
N ILE A 47 4.69 12.33 -1.59
CA ILE A 47 3.37 12.95 -1.54
C ILE A 47 2.46 12.08 -0.67
N VAL A 48 1.78 12.72 0.26
CA VAL A 48 1.03 12.07 1.32
C VAL A 48 -0.44 12.47 1.27
N TYR A 49 -1.33 11.48 1.20
CA TYR A 49 -2.79 11.68 1.19
C TYR A 49 -3.46 10.87 2.31
N PRO A 50 -3.94 11.51 3.40
CA PRO A 50 -4.73 10.82 4.42
C PRO A 50 -6.06 10.32 3.85
N THR A 51 -6.43 9.07 4.15
CA THR A 51 -7.70 8.47 3.76
C THR A 51 -8.42 7.84 4.95
N ALA A 52 -9.73 7.60 4.82
CA ALA A 52 -10.56 7.14 5.92
C ALA A 52 -10.38 5.64 6.26
N SER A 53 -9.82 4.83 5.37
CA SER A 53 -9.64 3.38 5.59
C SER A 53 -8.55 2.80 4.68
N GLY A 54 -8.06 1.60 5.02
CA GLY A 54 -7.14 0.83 4.17
C GLY A 54 -7.73 0.52 2.80
N THR A 55 -9.01 0.14 2.75
CA THR A 55 -9.72 -0.08 1.48
C THR A 55 -9.75 1.15 0.59
N ALA A 56 -10.07 2.33 1.16
CA ALA A 56 -10.05 3.59 0.40
C ALA A 56 -8.67 3.87 -0.17
N SER A 57 -7.66 3.52 0.56
CA SER A 57 -6.28 3.66 0.21
C SER A 57 -5.87 2.78 -0.96
N ASN A 58 -6.04 1.49 -0.79
CA ASN A 58 -5.73 0.55 -1.83
C ASN A 58 -6.46 0.93 -3.12
N ALA A 59 -7.75 1.25 -3.03
CA ALA A 59 -8.55 1.65 -4.18
C ALA A 59 -8.02 2.93 -4.85
N LEU A 60 -7.68 3.97 -4.08
CA LEU A 60 -7.10 5.21 -4.62
C LEU A 60 -5.70 5.00 -5.17
N ALA A 61 -4.86 4.25 -4.47
CA ALA A 61 -3.51 3.91 -4.92
C ALA A 61 -3.55 3.21 -6.30
N LEU A 62 -4.35 2.17 -6.40
CA LEU A 62 -4.49 1.41 -7.64
C LEU A 62 -5.10 2.25 -8.77
N SER A 63 -6.09 3.10 -8.46
CA SER A 63 -6.70 3.97 -9.46
C SER A 63 -5.77 5.05 -9.99
N ALA A 64 -4.83 5.52 -9.16
CA ALA A 64 -3.86 6.53 -9.57
C ALA A 64 -2.85 6.01 -10.60
N ILE A 65 -2.59 4.69 -10.64
CA ILE A 65 -1.52 4.10 -11.45
C ILE A 65 -2.02 3.03 -12.45
N SER A 66 -3.33 2.73 -12.50
CA SER A 66 -3.93 1.78 -13.45
C SER A 66 -4.86 2.46 -14.44
N PRO A 67 -4.81 2.13 -15.74
CA PRO A 67 -5.91 2.43 -16.62
C PRO A 67 -7.12 1.54 -16.30
N SER A 68 -8.34 1.96 -16.68
CA SER A 68 -9.59 1.21 -16.44
C SER A 68 -9.62 -0.20 -17.08
N PHE A 69 -8.77 -0.45 -18.06
CA PHE A 69 -8.60 -1.75 -18.72
C PHE A 69 -7.31 -2.46 -18.29
N GLY A 70 -6.74 -2.08 -17.13
CA GLY A 70 -5.51 -2.65 -16.59
C GLY A 70 -5.72 -4.02 -15.92
N ASN A 71 -4.65 -4.81 -15.85
CA ASN A 71 -4.56 -5.97 -14.98
C ASN A 71 -3.72 -5.63 -13.75
N ILE A 72 -4.23 -6.00 -12.59
CA ILE A 72 -3.58 -5.87 -11.30
C ILE A 72 -3.28 -7.28 -10.78
N TYR A 73 -2.03 -7.70 -10.86
CA TYR A 73 -1.59 -9.00 -10.37
C TYR A 73 -1.40 -8.95 -8.87
N CYS A 74 -2.08 -9.80 -8.13
CA CYS A 74 -2.02 -9.87 -6.67
C CYS A 74 -2.08 -11.31 -6.19
N HIS A 75 -1.72 -11.58 -4.94
CA HIS A 75 -1.92 -12.91 -4.37
C HIS A 75 -3.41 -13.18 -4.17
N LYS A 76 -3.86 -14.43 -4.38
CA LYS A 76 -5.28 -14.81 -4.26
C LYS A 76 -5.91 -14.52 -2.89
N PHE A 77 -5.09 -14.45 -1.83
CA PHE A 77 -5.54 -14.12 -0.48
C PHE A 77 -5.30 -12.65 -0.12
N SER A 78 -4.79 -11.83 -1.06
CA SER A 78 -4.60 -10.40 -0.79
C SER A 78 -5.92 -9.73 -0.42
N HIS A 79 -5.85 -8.79 0.51
CA HIS A 79 -7.02 -8.06 1.00
C HIS A 79 -7.81 -7.41 -0.14
N ILE A 80 -7.12 -6.81 -1.11
CA ILE A 80 -7.75 -6.21 -2.30
C ILE A 80 -8.58 -7.20 -3.12
N ASN A 81 -8.27 -8.51 -3.06
CA ASN A 81 -8.98 -9.53 -3.80
C ASN A 81 -10.16 -10.13 -3.02
N VAL A 82 -10.05 -10.25 -1.70
CA VAL A 82 -11.02 -11.02 -0.91
C VAL A 82 -11.88 -10.19 0.04
N ASP A 83 -11.39 -9.04 0.53
CA ASP A 83 -12.00 -8.32 1.66
C ASP A 83 -12.27 -6.82 1.41
N GLU A 84 -12.30 -6.38 0.15
CA GLU A 84 -12.57 -4.97 -0.21
C GLU A 84 -13.84 -4.75 -1.06
N CYS A 85 -14.70 -5.77 -1.13
CA CYS A 85 -16.03 -5.65 -1.70
C CYS A 85 -16.07 -5.06 -3.15
N GLY A 86 -15.02 -5.32 -3.96
CA GLY A 86 -14.91 -4.80 -5.32
C GLY A 86 -14.51 -3.31 -5.41
N ALA A 87 -14.04 -2.71 -4.32
CA ALA A 87 -13.59 -1.32 -4.33
C ALA A 87 -12.44 -1.05 -5.32
N PRO A 88 -11.40 -1.91 -5.43
CA PRO A 88 -10.35 -1.72 -6.43
C PRO A 88 -10.90 -1.63 -7.85
N GLU A 89 -11.76 -2.55 -8.25
CA GLU A 89 -12.37 -2.58 -9.59
C GLU A 89 -13.26 -1.36 -9.83
N PHE A 90 -14.05 -0.96 -8.83
CA PHE A 90 -14.95 0.18 -8.93
C PHE A 90 -14.18 1.49 -9.11
N TYR A 91 -13.20 1.77 -8.26
CA TYR A 91 -12.48 3.04 -8.27
C TYR A 91 -11.45 3.15 -9.39
N THR A 92 -10.92 2.03 -9.90
CA THR A 92 -10.10 2.02 -11.12
C THR A 92 -10.91 2.18 -12.40
N GLY A 93 -12.24 2.15 -12.30
CA GLY A 93 -13.15 2.22 -13.45
C GLY A 93 -13.19 0.93 -14.27
N GLY A 94 -12.82 -0.22 -13.67
CA GLY A 94 -12.93 -1.54 -14.30
C GLY A 94 -11.62 -2.31 -14.48
N ALA A 95 -10.52 -1.90 -13.88
CA ALA A 95 -9.30 -2.71 -13.90
C ALA A 95 -9.57 -4.08 -13.26
N LYS A 96 -8.95 -5.12 -13.82
CA LYS A 96 -9.20 -6.50 -13.43
C LYS A 96 -8.13 -6.98 -12.45
N LEU A 97 -8.57 -7.49 -11.29
CA LEU A 97 -7.69 -8.25 -10.42
C LEU A 97 -7.36 -9.61 -11.06
N VAL A 98 -6.09 -9.98 -11.04
CA VAL A 98 -5.56 -11.24 -11.54
C VAL A 98 -4.90 -11.97 -10.36
N PRO A 99 -5.67 -12.80 -9.63
CA PRO A 99 -5.16 -13.48 -8.45
C PRO A 99 -4.17 -14.59 -8.85
N LEU A 100 -3.00 -14.58 -8.22
CA LEU A 100 -1.94 -15.57 -8.36
C LEU A 100 -1.91 -16.50 -7.14
N ASN A 101 -1.45 -17.72 -7.34
CA ASN A 101 -1.52 -18.74 -6.28
C ASN A 101 -0.46 -18.55 -5.20
N GLY A 102 0.77 -18.31 -5.53
CA GLY A 102 1.86 -18.10 -4.60
C GLY A 102 1.99 -19.11 -3.46
N LYS A 103 2.99 -18.94 -2.65
CA LYS A 103 3.17 -19.71 -1.43
C LYS A 103 3.20 -18.76 -0.24
N ASP A 104 2.52 -19.13 0.85
CA ASP A 104 2.54 -18.39 2.11
C ASP A 104 2.09 -16.91 1.96
N GLY A 105 1.09 -16.68 1.10
CA GLY A 105 0.59 -15.33 0.82
C GLY A 105 1.50 -14.49 -0.10
N LYS A 106 2.61 -15.04 -0.58
CA LYS A 106 3.60 -14.31 -1.40
C LYS A 106 3.52 -14.70 -2.87
N ILE A 107 3.59 -13.71 -3.75
CA ILE A 107 3.76 -13.91 -5.19
C ILE A 107 5.24 -14.19 -5.46
N THR A 108 5.52 -15.09 -6.40
CA THR A 108 6.87 -15.39 -6.86
C THR A 108 7.19 -14.78 -8.22
N VAL A 109 8.47 -14.63 -8.49
CA VAL A 109 8.97 -14.16 -9.79
C VAL A 109 8.53 -15.09 -10.93
N ASP A 110 8.55 -16.40 -10.71
CA ASP A 110 8.15 -17.39 -11.71
C ASP A 110 6.67 -17.25 -12.06
N GLU A 111 5.81 -17.11 -11.05
CA GLU A 111 4.38 -16.88 -11.27
C GLU A 111 4.09 -15.58 -12.03
N LEU A 112 4.84 -14.50 -11.74
CA LEU A 112 4.71 -13.26 -12.49
C LEU A 112 5.11 -13.46 -13.96
N ASN A 113 6.22 -14.15 -14.21
CA ASN A 113 6.68 -14.40 -15.57
C ASN A 113 5.68 -15.25 -16.37
N ASP A 114 5.08 -16.25 -15.74
CA ASP A 114 4.12 -17.16 -16.38
C ASP A 114 2.76 -16.48 -16.67
N ASN A 115 2.38 -15.47 -15.87
CA ASN A 115 1.06 -14.87 -15.95
C ASN A 115 1.04 -13.47 -16.59
N ILE A 116 2.14 -12.71 -16.58
CA ILE A 116 2.18 -11.38 -17.21
C ILE A 116 2.33 -11.51 -18.72
N GLY A 117 1.24 -11.35 -19.43
CA GLY A 117 1.19 -11.44 -20.89
C GLY A 117 0.00 -10.69 -21.49
N GLY A 118 -0.19 -10.85 -22.82
CA GLY A 118 -1.32 -10.24 -23.51
C GLY A 118 -1.11 -8.77 -23.92
N PHE A 119 0.11 -8.27 -23.87
CA PHE A 119 0.44 -6.90 -24.30
C PHE A 119 0.01 -6.64 -25.75
N GLY A 120 -0.74 -5.55 -25.97
CA GLY A 120 -1.17 -5.10 -27.28
C GLY A 120 -2.26 -5.96 -27.93
N ILE A 121 -2.73 -7.02 -27.27
CA ILE A 121 -3.88 -7.79 -27.75
C ILE A 121 -5.15 -6.98 -27.47
N VAL A 122 -5.88 -6.58 -28.52
CA VAL A 122 -7.01 -5.64 -28.44
C VAL A 122 -8.14 -6.13 -27.53
N HIS A 123 -8.36 -7.43 -27.44
CA HIS A 123 -9.44 -8.01 -26.62
C HIS A 123 -9.00 -8.40 -25.19
N HIS A 124 -7.74 -8.14 -24.83
CA HIS A 124 -7.23 -8.44 -23.50
C HIS A 124 -7.11 -7.16 -22.65
N THR A 125 -7.41 -7.27 -21.38
CA THR A 125 -6.97 -6.27 -20.40
C THR A 125 -5.43 -6.23 -20.40
N GLN A 126 -4.87 -5.05 -20.17
CA GLN A 126 -3.42 -4.84 -20.33
C GLN A 126 -2.69 -4.95 -19.00
N PRO A 127 -1.55 -5.66 -18.91
CA PRO A 127 -0.72 -5.68 -17.71
C PRO A 127 -0.39 -4.27 -17.23
N SER A 128 -0.64 -3.98 -15.94
CA SER A 128 -0.52 -2.62 -15.40
C SER A 128 0.20 -2.56 -14.05
N ILE A 129 -0.22 -3.38 -13.10
CA ILE A 129 0.27 -3.31 -11.72
C ILE A 129 0.60 -4.71 -11.19
N VAL A 130 1.65 -4.77 -10.37
CA VAL A 130 1.88 -5.86 -9.41
C VAL A 130 1.61 -5.30 -8.01
N SER A 131 0.70 -5.93 -7.26
CA SER A 131 0.37 -5.56 -5.88
C SER A 131 0.83 -6.64 -4.92
N ILE A 132 1.64 -6.28 -3.94
CA ILE A 132 2.09 -7.17 -2.86
C ILE A 132 1.59 -6.65 -1.52
N THR A 133 1.41 -7.53 -0.53
CA THR A 133 1.01 -7.17 0.84
C THR A 133 2.17 -7.41 1.80
N GLN A 134 2.52 -6.42 2.62
CA GLN A 134 3.66 -6.48 3.53
C GLN A 134 3.24 -6.03 4.96
N ALA A 135 3.25 -6.92 5.98
CA ALA A 135 3.34 -8.38 5.87
C ALA A 135 2.06 -8.97 5.25
N THR A 136 2.17 -10.20 4.69
CA THR A 136 1.05 -10.87 4.02
C THR A 136 -0.10 -11.21 4.98
N GLU A 137 -1.24 -11.57 4.43
CA GLU A 137 -2.43 -11.98 5.20
C GLU A 137 -2.21 -13.26 6.02
N THR A 138 -1.19 -14.05 5.67
CA THR A 138 -0.76 -15.23 6.42
C THR A 138 0.33 -14.94 7.46
N GLY A 139 0.78 -13.68 7.57
CA GLY A 139 1.80 -13.23 8.52
C GLY A 139 3.23 -13.37 8.03
N GLU A 140 3.44 -13.81 6.79
CA GLU A 140 4.76 -13.90 6.19
C GLU A 140 5.27 -12.54 5.72
N VAL A 141 6.59 -12.38 5.68
CA VAL A 141 7.25 -11.13 5.29
C VAL A 141 8.08 -11.36 4.02
N TYR A 142 7.90 -10.53 3.00
CA TYR A 142 8.81 -10.49 1.86
C TYR A 142 10.17 -9.93 2.30
N THR A 143 11.25 -10.59 1.95
CA THR A 143 12.60 -10.03 2.11
C THR A 143 12.82 -8.89 1.11
N LEU A 144 13.81 -8.01 1.38
CA LEU A 144 14.15 -6.93 0.43
C LEU A 144 14.50 -7.48 -0.96
N ASP A 145 15.21 -8.61 -1.02
CA ASP A 145 15.58 -9.23 -2.30
C ASP A 145 14.36 -9.77 -3.05
N GLN A 146 13.36 -10.33 -2.35
CA GLN A 146 12.11 -10.73 -2.96
C GLN A 146 11.36 -9.53 -3.54
N ILE A 147 11.27 -8.41 -2.78
CA ILE A 147 10.63 -7.18 -3.26
C ILE A 147 11.36 -6.64 -4.49
N ARG A 148 12.71 -6.54 -4.44
CA ARG A 148 13.52 -6.06 -5.57
C ARG A 148 13.32 -6.90 -6.82
N ASN A 149 13.38 -8.22 -6.69
CA ASN A 149 13.21 -9.14 -7.83
C ASN A 149 11.82 -9.01 -8.48
N ILE A 150 10.76 -8.89 -7.67
CA ILE A 150 9.40 -8.64 -8.15
C ILE A 150 9.33 -7.28 -8.87
N SER A 151 9.87 -6.23 -8.25
CA SER A 151 9.87 -4.88 -8.81
C SER A 151 10.66 -4.79 -10.12
N GLU A 152 11.83 -5.43 -10.20
CA GLU A 152 12.60 -5.47 -11.43
C GLU A 152 11.83 -6.10 -12.60
N ILE A 153 11.14 -7.22 -12.37
CA ILE A 153 10.35 -7.87 -13.41
C ILE A 153 9.17 -7.00 -13.82
N ALA A 154 8.46 -6.43 -12.84
CA ALA A 154 7.36 -5.50 -13.11
C ALA A 154 7.85 -4.33 -13.96
N HIS A 155 8.91 -3.64 -13.55
CA HIS A 155 9.45 -2.48 -14.24
C HIS A 155 10.03 -2.81 -15.63
N LYS A 156 10.71 -3.95 -15.80
CA LYS A 156 11.15 -4.42 -17.13
C LYS A 156 9.99 -4.59 -18.11
N LYS A 157 8.82 -4.97 -17.59
CA LYS A 157 7.57 -5.10 -18.35
C LYS A 157 6.73 -3.81 -18.34
N LYS A 158 7.24 -2.69 -17.80
CA LYS A 158 6.59 -1.38 -17.67
C LYS A 158 5.34 -1.38 -16.78
N LEU A 159 5.22 -2.31 -15.85
CA LEU A 159 4.21 -2.32 -14.81
C LEU A 159 4.68 -1.47 -13.62
N LYS A 160 3.72 -0.96 -12.85
CA LYS A 160 3.94 -0.32 -11.56
C LYS A 160 3.86 -1.33 -10.42
N VAL A 161 4.48 -1.02 -9.28
CA VAL A 161 4.44 -1.86 -8.09
C VAL A 161 3.76 -1.12 -6.95
N HIS A 162 2.64 -1.69 -6.49
CA HIS A 162 1.91 -1.26 -5.31
C HIS A 162 2.25 -2.16 -4.12
N MET A 163 2.42 -1.57 -2.95
CA MET A 163 2.52 -2.29 -1.69
C MET A 163 1.35 -1.95 -0.76
N ASP A 164 0.55 -2.95 -0.44
CA ASP A 164 -0.37 -2.87 0.70
C ASP A 164 0.44 -3.02 1.98
N GLY A 165 0.61 -1.93 2.70
CA GLY A 165 1.35 -1.81 3.94
C GLY A 165 0.45 -1.75 5.17
N ALA A 166 -0.68 -2.43 5.19
CA ALA A 166 -1.54 -2.51 6.38
C ALA A 166 -0.75 -2.94 7.63
N ARG A 167 0.30 -3.78 7.46
CA ARG A 167 1.18 -4.28 8.53
C ARG A 167 2.63 -3.83 8.33
N PHE A 168 2.82 -2.69 7.70
CA PHE A 168 4.13 -2.17 7.28
C PHE A 168 5.14 -2.07 8.44
N ALA A 169 4.75 -1.49 9.57
CA ALA A 169 5.63 -1.32 10.71
C ALA A 169 6.04 -2.67 11.34
N ASN A 170 5.15 -3.66 11.36
CA ASN A 170 5.49 -5.02 11.82
C ASN A 170 6.56 -5.65 10.92
N ALA A 171 6.45 -5.46 9.62
CA ALA A 171 7.44 -5.95 8.67
C ALA A 171 8.80 -5.22 8.80
N LEU A 172 8.81 -3.90 9.03
CA LEU A 172 10.04 -3.14 9.31
C LEU A 172 10.81 -3.72 10.51
N VAL A 173 10.08 -3.94 11.61
CA VAL A 173 10.68 -4.52 12.84
C VAL A 173 11.20 -5.93 12.58
N SER A 174 10.46 -6.74 11.83
CA SER A 174 10.86 -8.12 11.52
C SER A 174 12.10 -8.20 10.63
N LEU A 175 12.27 -7.25 9.72
CA LEU A 175 13.38 -7.23 8.76
C LEU A 175 14.59 -6.41 9.28
N ASP A 176 14.40 -5.60 10.31
CA ASP A 176 15.39 -4.64 10.81
C ASP A 176 15.90 -3.70 9.70
N VAL A 177 14.97 -3.07 8.97
CA VAL A 177 15.25 -2.21 7.82
C VAL A 177 14.53 -0.87 7.93
N THR A 178 14.98 0.13 7.16
CA THR A 178 14.33 1.44 7.10
C THR A 178 13.08 1.41 6.19
N PRO A 179 12.12 2.34 6.39
CA PRO A 179 11.01 2.53 5.47
C PRO A 179 11.43 2.74 4.02
N ALA A 180 12.51 3.49 3.80
CA ALA A 180 13.07 3.75 2.48
C ALA A 180 13.59 2.47 1.80
N GLU A 181 14.28 1.61 2.54
CA GLU A 181 14.80 0.34 2.03
C GLU A 181 13.68 -0.62 1.64
N MET A 182 12.61 -0.71 2.45
CA MET A 182 11.51 -1.60 2.18
C MET A 182 10.57 -1.08 1.07
N THR A 183 10.66 0.19 0.70
CA THR A 183 9.80 0.80 -0.32
C THR A 183 10.56 1.18 -1.59
N TRP A 184 10.79 2.46 -1.82
CA TRP A 184 11.29 2.98 -3.09
C TRP A 184 12.69 2.48 -3.45
N LYS A 185 13.58 2.24 -2.46
CA LYS A 185 14.91 1.63 -2.69
C LYS A 185 14.80 0.17 -3.15
N SER A 186 13.67 -0.48 -2.90
CA SER A 186 13.35 -1.83 -3.40
C SER A 186 12.40 -1.83 -4.61
N GLY A 187 12.07 -0.65 -5.14
CA GLY A 187 11.31 -0.51 -6.37
C GLY A 187 9.79 -0.39 -6.20
N ILE A 188 9.29 -0.08 -5.01
CA ILE A 188 7.87 0.21 -4.79
C ILE A 188 7.55 1.60 -5.34
N ASP A 189 6.53 1.71 -6.19
CA ASP A 189 6.06 2.97 -6.78
C ASP A 189 5.02 3.66 -5.90
N ILE A 190 4.18 2.90 -5.19
CA ILE A 190 3.09 3.43 -4.37
C ILE A 190 2.85 2.54 -3.15
N LEU A 191 2.63 3.16 -2.00
CA LEU A 191 2.43 2.48 -0.72
C LEU A 191 1.07 2.84 -0.12
N SER A 192 0.30 1.84 0.25
CA SER A 192 -0.83 1.96 1.15
C SER A 192 -0.35 1.72 2.58
N PHE A 193 -0.14 2.79 3.36
CA PHE A 193 0.40 2.67 4.71
C PHE A 193 -0.71 2.56 5.77
N GLY A 194 -0.73 1.47 6.51
CA GLY A 194 -1.68 1.28 7.62
C GLY A 194 -1.11 1.75 8.96
N ALA A 195 -1.60 2.85 9.51
CA ALA A 195 -1.28 3.26 10.87
C ALA A 195 -2.19 2.60 11.92
N THR A 196 -3.39 2.19 11.54
CA THR A 196 -4.40 1.61 12.43
C THR A 196 -3.95 0.29 13.07
N THR A 197 -3.33 -0.58 12.30
CA THR A 197 -2.86 -1.90 12.77
C THR A 197 -1.64 -1.81 13.70
N VAL A 198 -1.00 -0.67 13.78
CA VAL A 198 0.22 -0.45 14.57
C VAL A 198 -0.04 0.32 15.85
N SER A 199 -0.96 1.28 15.83
CA SER A 199 -1.06 2.28 16.87
C SER A 199 -2.43 2.40 17.53
N TYR A 200 -3.54 2.00 16.88
CA TYR A 200 -4.88 2.19 17.43
C TYR A 200 -5.98 1.44 16.67
N THR A 201 -6.87 0.82 17.41
CA THR A 201 -7.97 0.02 16.86
C THR A 201 -9.30 0.75 16.81
N HIS A 202 -9.51 1.74 17.69
CA HIS A 202 -10.83 2.34 17.91
C HIS A 202 -10.93 3.80 17.49
N LEU A 203 -9.89 4.35 16.88
CA LEU A 203 -9.90 5.71 16.35
C LEU A 203 -9.92 5.62 14.82
N THR A 204 -11.06 5.90 14.24
CA THR A 204 -11.21 6.11 12.80
C THR A 204 -10.56 7.42 12.40
N LEU A 205 -9.24 7.47 12.42
CA LEU A 205 -8.50 8.56 11.81
C LEU A 205 -8.02 8.12 10.43
N PRO A 206 -8.16 8.97 9.43
CA PRO A 206 -7.71 8.67 8.09
C PRO A 206 -6.20 8.46 8.05
N THR A 207 -5.77 7.34 7.53
CA THR A 207 -4.34 7.02 7.42
C THR A 207 -4.03 6.38 6.11
N MET A 208 -3.35 7.16 5.26
CA MET A 208 -2.76 6.60 4.06
C MET A 208 -1.78 7.49 3.34
N TRP A 209 -0.83 6.84 2.65
CA TRP A 209 0.36 7.46 2.13
C TRP A 209 0.76 6.90 0.76
N TYR A 210 1.15 7.80 -0.15
CA TYR A 210 1.84 7.47 -1.39
C TYR A 210 3.33 7.81 -1.26
N VAL A 211 4.19 6.95 -1.76
CA VAL A 211 5.64 7.22 -1.88
C VAL A 211 5.99 7.46 -3.35
#